data_efae3451b11c327830bb7b4f6cc7f333
#
_entry.id   efae3451b11c327830bb7b4f6cc7f333
#
_cell.length_a   1.000
_cell.length_b   1.000
_cell.length_c   1.000
_cell.angle_alpha   90.00
_cell.angle_beta   90.00
_cell.angle_gamma   90.00
#
_symmetry.space_group_name_H-M   'P 1'
#
loop_
_entity.id
_entity.type
_entity.pdbx_description
1 polymer ?
#
loop_
_entity_poly.entity_id
_entity_poly.type
_entity_poly.pdbx_seq_one_letter_code
_entity_poly.pdbx_strand_id
1 'polypeptide(L)'
;LTKKPTHVSVVDELGRQLKAAAAKGMQHKADALTSIMECFGRQDGTLRQQGYATNTMKSSEAAKLETVVKRPSLTLVGMSTPSEFMQAIGGGDVASGLLNRFIIVKSEIGVQMSQKKRRSTISDRLAAWAKEHASAQVGDLDAGNVHDMPPHPIEVPFTEEAENLLRSYEERLVSAIKKETGTGLEAMYNRSREIAMRLSLII
;
A
#
# COMPACT_ATOMS: atom_id res chain seq x y z
N LEU A 1 10.29 -6.70 -4.37
CA LEU A 1 10.67 -6.19 -3.03
C LEU A 1 12.06 -6.68 -2.58
N THR A 2 12.45 -7.91 -2.86
CA THR A 2 13.76 -8.45 -2.43
C THR A 2 14.96 -7.66 -2.96
N LYS A 3 14.87 -7.11 -4.17
CA LYS A 3 15.93 -6.27 -4.77
C LYS A 3 15.79 -4.79 -4.44
N LYS A 4 14.56 -4.34 -4.19
CA LYS A 4 14.24 -2.94 -3.84
C LYS A 4 13.10 -2.98 -2.82
N PRO A 5 13.39 -2.77 -1.54
CA PRO A 5 12.37 -2.83 -0.49
C PRO A 5 11.31 -1.74 -0.64
N THR A 6 11.68 -0.60 -1.21
CA THR A 6 10.73 0.48 -1.56
C THR A 6 10.29 0.34 -3.01
N HIS A 7 8.99 0.21 -3.23
CA HIS A 7 8.43 -0.04 -4.56
C HIS A 7 7.06 0.61 -4.74
N VAL A 8 6.84 1.19 -5.92
CA VAL A 8 5.51 1.62 -6.37
C VAL A 8 5.04 0.65 -7.44
N SER A 9 3.89 0.05 -7.22
CA SER A 9 3.25 -0.86 -8.18
C SER A 9 2.01 -0.19 -8.76
N VAL A 10 1.93 -0.13 -10.08
CA VAL A 10 0.74 0.36 -10.79
C VAL A 10 0.04 -0.82 -11.42
N VAL A 11 -1.22 -1.03 -11.05
CA VAL A 11 -2.02 -2.18 -11.49
C VAL A 11 -3.24 -1.67 -12.25
N ASP A 12 -3.30 -1.95 -13.52
CA ASP A 12 -4.51 -1.78 -14.31
C ASP A 12 -5.48 -2.93 -14.06
N GLU A 13 -6.77 -2.67 -14.18
CA GLU A 13 -7.83 -3.66 -13.92
C GLU A 13 -7.72 -4.32 -12.53
N LEU A 14 -7.45 -3.55 -11.48
CA LEU A 14 -7.28 -4.08 -10.13
C LEU A 14 -8.47 -4.94 -9.68
N GLY A 15 -9.70 -4.54 -9.97
CA GLY A 15 -10.89 -5.33 -9.63
C GLY A 15 -10.86 -6.74 -10.22
N ARG A 16 -10.39 -6.88 -11.46
CA ARG A 16 -10.21 -8.19 -12.10
C ARG A 16 -9.15 -9.04 -11.40
N GLN A 17 -8.04 -8.43 -10.96
CA GLN A 17 -7.00 -9.14 -10.21
C GLN A 17 -7.51 -9.61 -8.85
N LEU A 18 -8.25 -8.76 -8.14
CA LEU A 18 -8.87 -9.11 -6.85
C LEU A 18 -9.87 -10.28 -7.03
N LYS A 19 -10.73 -10.20 -8.03
CA LYS A 19 -11.69 -11.28 -8.35
C LYS A 19 -10.97 -12.59 -8.69
N ALA A 20 -9.87 -12.53 -9.45
CA ALA A 20 -9.08 -13.70 -9.77
C ALA A 20 -8.38 -14.29 -8.53
N ALA A 21 -8.01 -13.48 -7.56
CA ALA A 21 -7.41 -13.95 -6.30
C ALA A 21 -8.43 -14.65 -5.38
N ALA A 22 -9.70 -14.23 -5.45
CA ALA A 22 -10.80 -14.86 -4.70
C ALA A 22 -11.31 -16.17 -5.33
N ALA A 23 -10.87 -16.50 -6.55
CA ALA A 23 -11.34 -17.71 -7.25
C ALA A 23 -10.75 -18.98 -6.64
N LYS A 24 -11.55 -20.05 -6.59
CA LYS A 24 -11.10 -21.38 -6.13
C LYS A 24 -9.88 -21.85 -6.95
N GLY A 25 -8.90 -22.41 -6.26
CA GLY A 25 -7.67 -22.92 -6.89
C GLY A 25 -6.60 -21.87 -7.21
N MET A 26 -6.83 -20.61 -6.90
CA MET A 26 -5.86 -19.51 -7.11
C MET A 26 -5.15 -19.11 -5.81
N GLN A 27 -4.78 -20.09 -4.99
CA GLN A 27 -4.15 -19.88 -3.67
C GLN A 27 -2.93 -18.94 -3.76
N HIS A 28 -2.08 -19.12 -4.77
CA HIS A 28 -0.91 -18.27 -4.98
C HIS A 28 -1.24 -16.77 -5.14
N LYS A 29 -2.42 -16.43 -5.70
CA LYS A 29 -2.87 -15.03 -5.82
C LYS A 29 -3.41 -14.50 -4.50
N ALA A 30 -4.13 -15.34 -3.75
CA ALA A 30 -4.58 -15.01 -2.40
C ALA A 30 -3.39 -14.77 -1.47
N ASP A 31 -2.36 -15.61 -1.55
CA ASP A 31 -1.11 -15.48 -0.79
C ASP A 31 -0.37 -14.19 -1.17
N ALA A 32 -0.36 -13.82 -2.45
CA ALA A 32 0.21 -12.56 -2.90
C ALA A 32 -0.52 -11.34 -2.31
N LEU A 33 -1.86 -11.35 -2.27
CA LEU A 33 -2.63 -10.29 -1.61
C LEU A 33 -2.35 -10.23 -0.10
N THR A 34 -2.25 -11.36 0.56
CA THR A 34 -1.88 -11.44 1.98
C THR A 34 -0.51 -10.80 2.20
N SER A 35 0.48 -11.11 1.37
CA SER A 35 1.82 -10.51 1.44
C SER A 35 1.79 -9.00 1.20
N ILE A 36 0.95 -8.50 0.29
CA ILE A 36 0.74 -7.06 0.07
C ILE A 36 0.15 -6.40 1.32
N MET A 37 -0.86 -7.02 1.94
CA MET A 37 -1.45 -6.51 3.17
C MET A 37 -0.45 -6.50 4.33
N GLU A 38 0.41 -7.50 4.41
CA GLU A 38 1.46 -7.56 5.42
C GLU A 38 2.51 -6.45 5.25
N CYS A 39 2.84 -6.05 4.02
CA CYS A 39 3.77 -4.94 3.77
C CYS A 39 3.25 -3.60 4.31
N PHE A 40 1.94 -3.41 4.40
CA PHE A 40 1.34 -2.13 4.76
C PHE A 40 1.73 -1.62 6.16
N GLY A 41 1.96 -2.49 7.11
CA GLY A 41 2.27 -2.11 8.49
C GLY A 41 3.66 -2.55 8.97
N ARG A 42 4.57 -2.90 8.06
CA ARG A 42 5.88 -3.48 8.41
C ARG A 42 7.09 -2.64 8.03
N GLN A 43 6.96 -1.32 7.98
CA GLN A 43 8.07 -0.42 7.61
C GLN A 43 9.30 -0.59 8.50
N ASP A 44 9.09 -0.93 9.78
CA ASP A 44 10.18 -1.18 10.75
C ASP A 44 10.47 -2.67 10.97
N GLY A 45 9.81 -3.53 10.22
CA GLY A 45 9.90 -4.98 10.35
C GLY A 45 10.56 -5.67 9.16
N THR A 46 10.34 -6.96 9.11
CA THR A 46 10.81 -7.83 8.03
C THR A 46 9.64 -8.60 7.43
N LEU A 47 9.63 -8.72 6.11
CA LEU A 47 8.76 -9.64 5.40
C LEU A 47 9.59 -10.87 5.01
N ARG A 48 9.17 -12.03 5.47
CA ARG A 48 9.76 -13.31 5.06
C ARG A 48 8.90 -13.90 3.95
N GLN A 49 9.55 -14.52 2.99
CA GLN A 49 8.85 -15.29 1.98
C GLN A 49 8.13 -16.46 2.67
N GLN A 50 6.95 -16.85 2.18
CA GLN A 50 6.26 -18.03 2.66
C GLN A 50 7.17 -19.25 2.47
N GLY A 51 7.26 -20.11 3.51
CA GLY A 51 8.12 -21.25 3.50
C GLY A 51 7.70 -22.24 2.42
N TYR A 52 8.60 -22.49 1.48
CA TYR A 52 8.48 -23.62 0.57
C TYR A 52 9.04 -24.88 1.26
N ALA A 53 8.51 -26.04 0.90
CA ALA A 53 9.09 -27.31 1.34
C ALA A 53 10.48 -27.47 0.72
N THR A 54 11.50 -27.04 1.45
CA THR A 54 12.90 -27.06 0.99
C THR A 54 13.59 -28.41 1.15
N ASN A 55 12.93 -29.40 1.77
CA ASN A 55 13.50 -30.68 2.12
C ASN A 55 14.01 -31.49 0.92
N THR A 56 13.57 -31.18 -0.29
CA THR A 56 14.00 -31.85 -1.53
C THR A 56 14.91 -30.99 -2.41
N MET A 57 15.21 -29.75 -1.98
CA MET A 57 16.01 -28.82 -2.76
C MET A 57 17.47 -28.85 -2.37
N LYS A 58 18.35 -28.48 -3.32
CA LYS A 58 19.77 -28.27 -3.02
C LYS A 58 19.94 -27.09 -2.06
N SER A 59 20.88 -27.17 -1.15
CA SER A 59 21.14 -26.12 -0.13
C SER A 59 21.32 -24.72 -0.74
N SER A 60 21.93 -24.61 -1.93
CA SER A 60 22.12 -23.34 -2.65
C SER A 60 20.83 -22.77 -3.23
N GLU A 61 19.84 -23.61 -3.54
CA GLU A 61 18.51 -23.20 -4.02
C GLU A 61 17.61 -22.85 -2.84
N ALA A 62 17.68 -23.63 -1.75
CA ALA A 62 16.98 -23.34 -0.50
C ALA A 62 17.39 -22.00 0.08
N ALA A 63 18.68 -21.67 0.10
CA ALA A 63 19.20 -20.39 0.57
C ALA A 63 18.70 -19.19 -0.25
N LYS A 64 18.43 -19.37 -1.56
CA LYS A 64 17.84 -18.30 -2.39
C LYS A 64 16.37 -18.05 -2.09
N LEU A 65 15.66 -19.04 -1.55
CA LEU A 65 14.26 -18.95 -1.18
C LEU A 65 14.06 -18.36 0.23
N GLU A 66 15.07 -18.35 1.08
CA GLU A 66 15.04 -17.73 2.41
C GLU A 66 15.25 -16.21 2.36
N THR A 67 14.79 -15.58 1.28
CA THR A 67 14.98 -14.14 1.12
C THR A 67 14.10 -13.35 2.08
N VAL A 68 14.75 -12.50 2.89
CA VAL A 68 14.10 -11.60 3.83
C VAL A 68 14.11 -10.19 3.25
N VAL A 69 12.95 -9.56 3.19
CA VAL A 69 12.84 -8.14 2.84
C VAL A 69 12.81 -7.33 4.12
N LYS A 70 13.84 -6.54 4.35
CA LYS A 70 13.91 -5.62 5.50
C LYS A 70 13.20 -4.32 5.15
N ARG A 71 12.39 -3.82 6.08
CA ARG A 71 11.66 -2.55 5.96
C ARG A 71 10.91 -2.39 4.62
N PRO A 72 9.99 -3.33 4.30
CA PRO A 72 9.24 -3.26 3.05
C PRO A 72 8.37 -2.01 3.02
N SER A 73 8.46 -1.25 1.94
CA SER A 73 7.61 -0.10 1.67
C SER A 73 6.97 -0.26 0.29
N LEU A 74 5.71 -0.62 0.27
CA LEU A 74 4.96 -0.84 -0.97
C LEU A 74 3.82 0.17 -1.08
N THR A 75 3.83 0.95 -2.15
CA THR A 75 2.70 1.76 -2.58
C THR A 75 2.03 1.08 -3.77
N LEU A 76 0.74 0.83 -3.69
CA LEU A 76 -0.06 0.24 -4.76
C LEU A 76 -1.01 1.30 -5.32
N VAL A 77 -0.92 1.56 -6.61
CA VAL A 77 -1.87 2.40 -7.36
C VAL A 77 -2.67 1.48 -8.27
N GLY A 78 -3.96 1.35 -7.99
CA GLY A 78 -4.85 0.49 -8.76
C GLY A 78 -5.93 1.27 -9.48
N MET A 79 -6.21 0.87 -10.71
CA MET A 79 -7.32 1.40 -11.51
C MET A 79 -8.32 0.29 -11.76
N SER A 80 -9.60 0.62 -11.75
CA SER A 80 -10.68 -0.33 -12.06
C SER A 80 -11.94 0.39 -12.48
N THR A 81 -12.81 -0.28 -13.21
CA THR A 81 -14.19 0.19 -13.37
C THR A 81 -14.95 0.00 -12.05
N PRO A 82 -15.89 0.91 -11.72
CA PRO A 82 -16.69 0.76 -10.50
C PRO A 82 -17.41 -0.60 -10.42
N SER A 83 -17.93 -1.08 -11.53
CA SER A 83 -18.65 -2.35 -11.59
C SER A 83 -17.75 -3.54 -11.28
N GLU A 84 -16.56 -3.63 -11.90
CA GLU A 84 -15.61 -4.72 -11.64
C GLU A 84 -15.07 -4.67 -10.21
N PHE A 85 -14.79 -3.47 -9.71
CA PHE A 85 -14.31 -3.31 -8.35
C PHE A 85 -15.36 -3.77 -7.34
N MET A 86 -16.62 -3.34 -7.49
CA MET A 86 -17.71 -3.74 -6.60
C MET A 86 -18.02 -5.24 -6.66
N GLN A 87 -17.89 -5.87 -7.84
CA GLN A 87 -18.06 -7.32 -7.97
C GLN A 87 -16.88 -8.11 -7.36
N ALA A 88 -15.71 -7.51 -7.32
CA ALA A 88 -14.53 -8.16 -6.74
C ALA A 88 -14.53 -8.11 -5.22
N ILE A 89 -15.21 -7.12 -4.63
CA ILE A 89 -15.27 -6.95 -3.17
C ILE A 89 -16.35 -7.84 -2.60
N GLY A 90 -15.94 -8.87 -1.90
CA GLY A 90 -16.83 -9.69 -1.08
C GLY A 90 -16.85 -9.24 0.38
N GLY A 91 -17.84 -9.70 1.15
CA GLY A 91 -17.89 -9.44 2.60
C GLY A 91 -16.64 -9.89 3.36
N GLY A 92 -15.95 -10.92 2.86
CA GLY A 92 -14.68 -11.40 3.41
C GLY A 92 -13.52 -10.40 3.27
N ASP A 93 -13.52 -9.58 2.20
CA ASP A 93 -12.44 -8.59 1.96
C ASP A 93 -12.53 -7.41 2.93
N VAL A 94 -13.74 -7.02 3.32
CA VAL A 94 -13.96 -6.03 4.38
C VAL A 94 -13.46 -6.58 5.71
N ALA A 95 -13.85 -7.80 6.05
CA ALA A 95 -13.46 -8.44 7.30
C ALA A 95 -11.95 -8.73 7.38
N SER A 96 -11.30 -9.08 6.26
CA SER A 96 -9.85 -9.31 6.19
C SER A 96 -9.03 -8.04 6.34
N GLY A 97 -9.67 -6.87 6.23
CA GLY A 97 -9.00 -5.58 6.32
C GLY A 97 -8.23 -5.19 5.04
N LEU A 98 -8.51 -5.80 3.90
CA LEU A 98 -7.92 -5.40 2.63
C LEU A 98 -8.33 -3.97 2.26
N LEU A 99 -9.63 -3.69 2.30
CA LEU A 99 -10.18 -2.41 1.85
C LEU A 99 -9.77 -1.23 2.73
N ASN A 100 -9.62 -1.44 4.02
CA ASN A 100 -9.25 -0.36 4.94
C ASN A 100 -7.79 0.11 4.78
N ARG A 101 -7.03 -0.51 3.88
CA ARG A 101 -5.67 -0.10 3.50
C ARG A 101 -5.65 0.74 2.22
N PHE A 102 -6.77 0.89 1.54
CA PHE A 102 -6.88 1.65 0.31
C PHE A 102 -7.58 2.99 0.52
N ILE A 103 -7.10 3.99 -0.19
CA ILE A 103 -7.84 5.24 -0.42
C ILE A 103 -8.58 5.03 -1.73
N ILE A 104 -9.91 4.98 -1.66
CA ILE A 104 -10.76 4.76 -2.82
C ILE A 104 -11.23 6.10 -3.33
N VAL A 105 -10.85 6.43 -4.56
CA VAL A 105 -11.30 7.66 -5.24
C VAL A 105 -12.20 7.27 -6.39
N LYS A 106 -13.46 7.70 -6.32
CA LYS A 106 -14.43 7.52 -7.39
C LYS A 106 -14.47 8.76 -8.26
N SER A 107 -14.26 8.60 -9.57
CA SER A 107 -14.50 9.67 -10.53
C SER A 107 -15.99 9.65 -10.95
N GLU A 108 -16.64 10.79 -10.86
CA GLU A 108 -18.03 10.99 -11.35
C GLU A 108 -18.06 11.63 -12.74
N ILE A 109 -16.89 11.85 -13.33
CA ILE A 109 -16.80 12.38 -14.69
C ILE A 109 -17.27 11.29 -15.65
N GLY A 110 -18.40 11.54 -16.30
CA GLY A 110 -18.93 10.64 -17.31
C GLY A 110 -18.01 10.52 -18.53
N VAL A 111 -18.36 9.62 -19.45
CA VAL A 111 -17.62 9.44 -20.70
C VAL A 111 -17.59 10.76 -21.46
N GLN A 112 -16.43 11.35 -21.57
CA GLN A 112 -16.20 12.52 -22.42
C GLN A 112 -15.75 12.07 -23.78
N MET A 113 -16.22 12.74 -24.83
CA MET A 113 -15.68 12.52 -26.18
C MET A 113 -14.18 12.78 -26.17
N SER A 114 -13.42 11.81 -26.70
CA SER A 114 -11.97 11.94 -26.86
C SER A 114 -11.66 13.20 -27.66
N GLN A 115 -11.18 14.22 -26.99
CA GLN A 115 -10.58 15.37 -27.67
C GLN A 115 -9.24 14.91 -28.27
N LYS A 116 -8.84 15.52 -29.42
CA LYS A 116 -7.54 15.27 -30.05
C LYS A 116 -6.45 15.18 -28.97
N LYS A 117 -5.68 14.09 -28.98
CA LYS A 117 -4.56 13.88 -28.06
C LYS A 117 -3.64 15.11 -28.07
N ARG A 118 -3.85 16.02 -27.14
CA ARG A 118 -2.83 16.99 -26.79
C ARG A 118 -1.77 16.22 -26.02
N ARG A 119 -0.52 16.26 -26.46
CA ARG A 119 0.58 15.89 -25.57
C ARG A 119 0.50 16.84 -24.39
N SER A 120 0.02 16.34 -23.26
CA SER A 120 0.09 17.10 -22.03
C SER A 120 1.57 17.17 -21.64
N THR A 121 2.14 18.35 -21.68
CA THR A 121 3.43 18.60 -21.04
C THR A 121 3.20 18.58 -19.53
N ILE A 122 4.07 17.89 -18.82
CA ILE A 122 4.09 17.93 -17.36
C ILE A 122 4.32 19.40 -16.97
N SER A 123 3.52 19.93 -16.04
CA SER A 123 3.74 21.31 -15.59
C SER A 123 5.11 21.45 -14.91
N ASP A 124 5.77 22.59 -15.11
CA ASP A 124 7.09 22.86 -14.53
C ASP A 124 7.09 22.69 -13.00
N ARG A 125 5.99 23.06 -12.34
CA ARG A 125 5.80 22.89 -10.89
C ARG A 125 5.83 21.40 -10.50
N LEU A 126 5.15 20.53 -11.24
CA LEU A 126 5.13 19.10 -10.97
C LEU A 126 6.49 18.47 -11.27
N ALA A 127 7.14 18.90 -12.34
CA ALA A 127 8.47 18.44 -12.70
C ALA A 127 9.52 18.84 -11.65
N ALA A 128 9.46 20.09 -11.15
CA ALA A 128 10.32 20.58 -10.09
C ALA A 128 10.11 19.80 -8.78
N TRP A 129 8.85 19.62 -8.37
CA TRP A 129 8.49 18.83 -7.19
C TRP A 129 9.01 17.39 -7.29
N ALA A 130 8.78 16.73 -8.42
CA ALA A 130 9.24 15.35 -8.64
C ALA A 130 10.78 15.25 -8.59
N LYS A 131 11.48 16.24 -9.17
CA LYS A 131 12.94 16.30 -9.13
C LYS A 131 13.49 16.51 -7.72
N GLU A 132 12.89 17.41 -6.96
CA GLU A 132 13.24 17.67 -5.56
C GLU A 132 13.10 16.41 -4.73
N HIS A 133 11.95 15.73 -4.81
CA HIS A 133 11.69 14.51 -4.04
C HIS A 133 12.52 13.31 -4.52
N ALA A 134 12.81 13.22 -5.81
CA ALA A 134 13.70 12.18 -6.33
C ALA A 134 15.18 12.39 -5.93
N SER A 135 15.58 13.62 -5.70
CA SER A 135 16.93 13.97 -5.23
C SER A 135 17.06 14.00 -3.71
N ALA A 136 15.93 13.98 -2.98
CA ALA A 136 15.94 13.89 -1.51
C ALA A 136 16.50 12.53 -1.11
N GLN A 137 17.74 12.53 -0.65
CA GLN A 137 18.38 11.35 -0.11
C GLN A 137 17.86 11.12 1.31
N VAL A 138 17.05 10.08 1.47
CA VAL A 138 16.62 9.63 2.80
C VAL A 138 17.65 8.64 3.31
N GLY A 139 18.48 9.07 4.26
CA GLY A 139 19.52 8.26 4.88
C GLY A 139 20.90 8.44 4.24
N ASP A 140 21.89 7.81 4.86
CA ASP A 140 23.28 7.86 4.44
C ASP A 140 23.50 6.94 3.21
N LEU A 141 23.28 7.49 2.02
CA LEU A 141 23.45 6.75 0.75
C LEU A 141 24.90 6.66 0.29
N ASP A 142 25.85 7.28 1.02
CA ASP A 142 27.27 7.21 0.71
C ASP A 142 27.89 5.82 0.97
N ALA A 143 27.18 4.92 1.59
CA ALA A 143 27.65 3.56 1.87
C ALA A 143 27.52 2.58 0.69
N GLY A 144 27.63 3.04 -0.53
CA GLY A 144 27.95 2.24 -1.75
C GLY A 144 27.04 1.07 -2.12
N ASN A 145 26.21 0.55 -1.25
CA ASN A 145 25.37 -0.60 -1.50
C ASN A 145 24.00 -0.44 -0.82
N VAL A 146 23.06 0.14 -1.53
CA VAL A 146 21.66 0.36 -1.09
C VAL A 146 20.97 -0.95 -0.64
N HIS A 147 21.56 -2.11 -0.95
CA HIS A 147 21.01 -3.41 -0.62
C HIS A 147 21.38 -3.91 0.78
N ASP A 148 22.45 -3.42 1.37
CA ASP A 148 22.98 -3.98 2.61
C ASP A 148 22.67 -3.16 3.87
N MET A 149 22.31 -1.90 3.72
CA MET A 149 21.91 -1.05 4.85
C MET A 149 20.42 -0.71 4.79
N PRO A 150 19.66 -1.01 5.85
CA PRO A 150 18.29 -0.53 5.94
C PRO A 150 18.31 1.01 5.97
N PRO A 151 17.44 1.68 5.19
CA PRO A 151 17.36 3.14 5.23
C PRO A 151 17.05 3.59 6.66
N HIS A 152 17.79 4.59 7.15
CA HIS A 152 17.48 5.24 8.41
C HIS A 152 16.24 6.12 8.18
N PRO A 153 15.10 5.86 8.83
CA PRO A 153 13.93 6.70 8.69
C PRO A 153 14.20 8.08 9.27
N ILE A 154 13.71 9.11 8.62
CA ILE A 154 13.66 10.45 9.20
C ILE A 154 12.46 10.45 10.16
N GLU A 155 12.73 10.77 11.42
CA GLU A 155 11.67 10.96 12.40
C GLU A 155 11.07 12.36 12.25
N VAL A 156 9.79 12.43 12.00
CA VAL A 156 9.03 13.69 11.94
C VAL A 156 8.19 13.78 13.22
N PRO A 157 8.60 14.61 14.19
CA PRO A 157 7.85 14.76 15.43
C PRO A 157 6.52 15.48 15.19
N PHE A 158 5.51 15.13 15.98
CA PHE A 158 4.25 15.87 15.99
C PHE A 158 4.43 17.18 16.76
N THR A 159 3.78 18.23 16.29
CA THR A 159 3.53 19.43 17.10
C THR A 159 2.36 19.14 18.05
N GLU A 160 2.27 19.88 19.14
CA GLU A 160 1.13 19.77 20.08
C GLU A 160 -0.21 19.98 19.38
N GLU A 161 -0.27 20.91 18.44
CA GLU A 161 -1.46 21.17 17.62
C GLU A 161 -1.83 19.94 16.78
N ALA A 162 -0.86 19.30 16.12
CA ALA A 162 -1.08 18.09 15.31
C ALA A 162 -1.54 16.91 16.17
N GLU A 163 -0.99 16.74 17.38
CA GLU A 163 -1.42 15.71 18.32
C GLU A 163 -2.87 15.92 18.77
N ASN A 164 -3.24 17.15 19.10
CA ASN A 164 -4.60 17.51 19.49
C ASN A 164 -5.60 17.28 18.36
N LEU A 165 -5.23 17.61 17.13
CA LEU A 165 -6.05 17.33 15.95
C LEU A 165 -6.25 15.83 15.72
N LEU A 166 -5.18 15.05 15.81
CA LEU A 166 -5.25 13.59 15.67
C LEU A 166 -6.09 12.95 16.77
N ARG A 167 -5.99 13.43 18.00
CA ARG A 167 -6.82 12.97 19.14
C ARG A 167 -8.30 13.23 18.87
N SER A 168 -8.66 14.45 18.45
CA SER A 168 -10.03 14.80 18.09
C SER A 168 -10.57 13.96 16.93
N TYR A 169 -9.70 13.62 15.99
CA TYR A 169 -10.05 12.73 14.89
C TYR A 169 -10.30 11.30 15.38
N GLU A 170 -9.46 10.80 16.27
CA GLU A 170 -9.59 9.47 16.86
C GLU A 170 -10.89 9.30 17.67
N GLU A 171 -11.28 10.31 18.45
CA GLU A 171 -12.56 10.33 19.16
C GLU A 171 -13.76 10.20 18.21
N ARG A 172 -13.71 10.91 17.06
CA ARG A 172 -14.74 10.79 16.01
C ARG A 172 -14.74 9.40 15.38
N LEU A 173 -13.56 8.81 15.13
CA LEU A 173 -13.45 7.45 14.60
C LEU A 173 -14.04 6.41 15.56
N VAL A 174 -13.72 6.51 16.85
CA VAL A 174 -14.29 5.61 17.89
C VAL A 174 -15.81 5.72 17.91
N SER A 175 -16.35 6.92 17.79
CA SER A 175 -17.79 7.14 17.74
C SER A 175 -18.42 6.52 16.48
N ALA A 176 -17.75 6.63 15.32
CA ALA A 176 -18.20 6.01 14.08
C ALA A 176 -18.16 4.47 14.17
N ILE A 177 -17.07 3.90 14.67
CA ILE A 177 -16.93 2.46 14.89
C ILE A 177 -18.06 1.92 15.76
N LYS A 178 -18.38 2.61 16.88
CA LYS A 178 -19.46 2.21 17.77
C LYS A 178 -20.83 2.18 17.07
N LYS A 179 -21.10 3.12 16.17
CA LYS A 179 -22.35 3.16 15.40
C LYS A 179 -22.45 2.02 14.39
N GLU A 180 -21.32 1.59 13.83
CA GLU A 180 -21.27 0.55 12.82
C GLU A 180 -21.02 -0.85 13.41
N THR A 181 -20.91 -0.98 14.73
CA THR A 181 -20.67 -2.27 15.40
C THR A 181 -21.76 -3.28 15.04
N GLY A 182 -21.33 -4.41 14.50
CA GLY A 182 -22.22 -5.50 14.06
C GLY A 182 -22.72 -5.38 12.61
N THR A 183 -22.40 -4.29 11.90
CA THR A 183 -22.72 -4.16 10.46
C THR A 183 -21.62 -4.77 9.58
N GLY A 184 -20.41 -5.01 10.12
CA GLY A 184 -19.22 -5.41 9.38
C GLY A 184 -18.46 -4.24 8.75
N LEU A 185 -18.98 -3.01 8.83
CA LEU A 185 -18.34 -1.81 8.30
C LEU A 185 -17.35 -1.19 9.27
N GLU A 186 -17.38 -1.57 10.54
CA GLU A 186 -16.46 -1.10 11.58
C GLU A 186 -14.99 -1.31 11.19
N ALA A 187 -14.70 -2.40 10.47
CA ALA A 187 -13.35 -2.69 10.00
C ALA A 187 -12.79 -1.62 9.05
N MET A 188 -13.65 -0.89 8.32
CA MET A 188 -13.23 0.16 7.39
C MET A 188 -12.57 1.36 8.09
N TYR A 189 -12.91 1.58 9.36
CA TYR A 189 -12.38 2.70 10.13
C TYR A 189 -11.04 2.40 10.81
N ASN A 190 -10.69 1.12 10.99
CA ASN A 190 -9.55 0.69 11.81
C ASN A 190 -8.19 1.24 11.34
N ARG A 191 -8.04 1.58 10.07
CA ARG A 191 -6.79 2.11 9.50
C ARG A 191 -6.85 3.60 9.14
N SER A 192 -7.98 4.23 9.35
CA SER A 192 -8.18 5.63 8.91
C SER A 192 -7.20 6.59 9.57
N ARG A 193 -6.86 6.40 10.86
CA ARG A 193 -5.85 7.19 11.55
C ARG A 193 -4.46 7.03 10.92
N GLU A 194 -4.05 5.79 10.67
CA GLU A 194 -2.76 5.48 10.04
C GLU A 194 -2.67 6.09 8.64
N ILE A 195 -3.74 6.00 7.84
CA ILE A 195 -3.80 6.61 6.51
C ILE A 195 -3.71 8.13 6.60
N ALA A 196 -4.41 8.76 7.54
CA ALA A 196 -4.34 10.21 7.74
C ALA A 196 -2.92 10.66 8.09
N MET A 197 -2.23 9.94 8.99
CA MET A 197 -0.84 10.22 9.33
C MET A 197 0.10 10.05 8.13
N ARG A 198 -0.10 9.03 7.30
CA ARG A 198 0.70 8.83 6.08
C ARG A 198 0.49 9.93 5.05
N LEU A 199 -0.75 10.38 4.88
CA LEU A 199 -1.07 11.49 3.97
C LEU A 199 -0.45 12.80 4.44
N SER A 200 -0.44 13.08 5.74
CA SER A 200 0.15 14.31 6.30
C SER A 200 1.65 14.43 6.07
N LEU A 201 2.34 13.32 5.76
CA LEU A 201 3.76 13.32 5.40
C LEU A 201 4.00 13.67 3.91
N ILE A 202 2.95 13.71 3.09
CA ILE A 202 3.06 13.92 1.63
C ILE A 202 2.61 15.34 1.25
N ILE A 203 1.74 15.95 2.04
CA ILE A 203 1.16 17.27 1.81
C ILE A 203 2.02 18.36 2.43
#